data_bc676d739dfb81cf118a7d146acb6df6
#
_entry.id   bc676d739dfb81cf118a7d146acb6df6
#
_cell.length_a   1.000
_cell.length_b   1.000
_cell.length_c   1.000
_cell.angle_alpha   90.00
_cell.angle_beta   90.00
_cell.angle_gamma   90.00
#
_symmetry.space_group_name_H-M   'P 1'
#
loop_
_entity.id
_entity.type
_entity.pdbx_description
1 polymer ?
#
loop_
_entity_poly.entity_id
_entity_poly.type
_entity_poly.pdbx_seq_one_letter_code
_entity_poly.pdbx_strand_id
1 'polypeptide(L)'
;MNSRQRQLRIKVFFVLILAALITAGSIRPANCASLKFGSPSVSVLASGLQGTLGSTVGPDGALYVVEGTLGQIARVDPRTGKISTFASGLPQTLSSVGIGGPTDVVFVGRTAYVLVTLVSSDLGGNSIDGIYRVDGPNQFTIIADIGQFNLNNPPTIPFPFFVDTGVLYAMQPYRGGFLVTDGHLNRVLSVTLGGKISVVEAFDDIVPTGLTVVLGDIVFMAEAGPVPHLPQNGKIVAFRPNSSNVAEVASGASLLVDVKFGLDGRLYALSQGPGVPGAAPGSPAQPNSGALVRANLDGTFTFLVDNINLPTSLNFIGNTAYIVTLTGDVLKVNDVFHFF
;
A
#
# COMPACT_ATOMS: atom_id res chain seq x y z
N MET A 1 -2.25 -34.91 -1.01
CA MET A 1 -2.08 -34.36 0.36
C MET A 1 -3.16 -33.30 0.54
N ASN A 2 -4.10 -33.50 1.47
CA ASN A 2 -5.34 -32.71 1.57
C ASN A 2 -5.11 -31.24 1.97
N SER A 3 -5.92 -30.32 1.42
CA SER A 3 -5.86 -28.87 1.67
C SER A 3 -5.85 -28.48 3.16
N ARG A 4 -6.52 -29.24 4.02
CA ARG A 4 -6.54 -29.08 5.48
C ARG A 4 -5.16 -29.31 6.15
N GLN A 5 -4.33 -30.19 5.62
CA GLN A 5 -2.97 -30.42 6.17
C GLN A 5 -1.97 -29.34 5.77
N ARG A 6 -2.21 -28.64 4.65
CA ARG A 6 -1.38 -27.49 4.23
C ARG A 6 -1.65 -26.23 5.07
N GLN A 7 -2.91 -25.97 5.37
CA GLN A 7 -3.26 -24.85 6.26
C GLN A 7 -2.71 -25.03 7.69
N LEU A 8 -2.66 -26.27 8.18
CA LEU A 8 -2.13 -26.56 9.51
C LEU A 8 -0.62 -26.31 9.61
N ARG A 9 0.14 -26.55 8.55
CA ARG A 9 1.60 -26.33 8.53
C ARG A 9 1.97 -24.84 8.51
N ILE A 10 1.20 -24.00 7.85
CA ILE A 10 1.40 -22.53 7.85
C ILE A 10 1.06 -21.96 9.22
N LYS A 11 -0.01 -22.44 9.87
CA LYS A 11 -0.36 -22.04 11.26
C LYS A 11 0.71 -22.45 12.28
N VAL A 12 1.35 -23.61 12.09
CA VAL A 12 2.42 -24.10 12.99
C VAL A 12 3.73 -23.30 12.81
N PHE A 13 4.02 -22.77 11.62
CA PHE A 13 5.24 -21.98 11.40
C PHE A 13 5.18 -20.59 12.06
N PHE A 14 3.99 -20.00 12.18
CA PHE A 14 3.80 -18.73 12.91
C PHE A 14 3.88 -18.90 14.44
N VAL A 15 3.51 -20.08 14.99
CA VAL A 15 3.56 -20.36 16.42
C VAL A 15 4.99 -20.65 16.92
N LEU A 16 5.89 -21.18 16.06
CA LEU A 16 7.24 -21.55 16.45
C LEU A 16 8.24 -20.39 16.59
N ILE A 17 7.95 -19.21 16.05
CA ILE A 17 8.78 -18.01 16.25
C ILE A 17 8.50 -17.33 17.60
N LEU A 18 7.35 -17.61 18.24
CA LEU A 18 6.96 -16.99 19.52
C LEU A 18 7.25 -17.87 20.75
N ALA A 19 7.72 -19.11 20.58
CA ALA A 19 7.83 -20.09 21.69
C ALA A 19 9.22 -20.20 22.36
N ALA A 20 10.19 -19.34 22.02
CA ALA A 20 11.59 -19.51 22.46
C ALA A 20 12.02 -18.64 23.66
N LEU A 21 11.11 -18.06 24.46
CA LEU A 21 11.47 -17.29 25.66
C LEU A 21 10.42 -17.39 26.76
N ILE A 22 10.27 -18.58 27.39
CA ILE A 22 9.66 -18.68 28.72
C ILE A 22 10.47 -19.68 29.54
N THR A 23 11.44 -19.20 30.35
CA THR A 23 11.95 -19.89 31.51
C THR A 23 11.26 -19.37 32.76
N ALA A 24 10.69 -20.29 33.52
CA ALA A 24 9.86 -20.05 34.69
C ALA A 24 10.63 -19.38 35.83
N GLY A 25 10.19 -18.20 36.24
CA GLY A 25 10.45 -17.59 37.52
C GLY A 25 9.13 -17.33 38.25
N SER A 26 8.94 -17.92 39.42
CA SER A 26 7.76 -17.72 40.26
C SER A 26 7.65 -16.28 40.73
N ILE A 27 6.68 -15.52 40.21
CA ILE A 27 6.40 -14.14 40.60
C ILE A 27 5.04 -14.11 41.33
N ARG A 28 5.03 -13.53 42.54
CA ARG A 28 3.83 -13.24 43.34
C ARG A 28 2.89 -12.29 42.54
N PRO A 29 1.55 -12.42 42.70
CA PRO A 29 0.66 -11.51 42.04
C PRO A 29 0.82 -10.09 42.61
N ALA A 30 1.48 -9.22 41.89
CA ALA A 30 1.35 -7.81 42.09
C ALA A 30 -0.01 -7.37 41.52
N ASN A 31 -0.75 -6.54 42.26
CA ASN A 31 -1.97 -5.89 41.76
C ASN A 31 -1.66 -5.22 40.41
N CYS A 32 -2.03 -5.87 39.34
CA CYS A 32 -2.06 -5.22 38.04
C CYS A 32 -3.18 -4.17 38.06
N ALA A 33 -2.83 -2.94 38.39
CA ALA A 33 -3.66 -1.82 37.92
C ALA A 33 -3.80 -2.01 36.40
N SER A 34 -5.00 -2.20 35.93
CA SER A 34 -5.27 -2.27 34.48
C SER A 34 -4.77 -0.97 33.87
N LEU A 35 -3.64 -1.02 33.19
CA LEU A 35 -3.20 0.08 32.35
C LEU A 35 -4.32 0.29 31.32
N LYS A 36 -5.12 1.35 31.52
CA LYS A 36 -6.05 1.81 30.51
C LYS A 36 -5.19 2.37 29.37
N PHE A 37 -4.89 1.53 28.38
CA PHE A 37 -4.32 2.01 27.14
C PHE A 37 -5.37 2.92 26.48
N GLY A 38 -5.00 4.16 26.20
CA GLY A 38 -5.86 5.11 25.51
C GLY A 38 -6.21 4.57 24.11
N SER A 39 -7.42 4.82 23.65
CA SER A 39 -7.76 4.59 22.24
C SER A 39 -6.83 5.42 21.35
N PRO A 40 -6.47 4.93 20.16
CA PRO A 40 -5.66 5.70 19.20
C PRO A 40 -6.27 7.09 18.98
N SER A 41 -5.44 8.13 19.04
CA SER A 41 -5.89 9.52 18.83
C SER A 41 -5.51 10.01 17.45
N VAL A 42 -6.47 10.57 16.73
CA VAL A 42 -6.29 11.08 15.36
C VAL A 42 -6.19 12.60 15.38
N SER A 43 -5.24 13.14 14.62
CA SER A 43 -5.10 14.58 14.37
C SER A 43 -4.60 14.84 12.96
N VAL A 44 -4.91 16.00 12.41
CA VAL A 44 -4.35 16.45 11.13
C VAL A 44 -2.95 16.99 11.39
N LEU A 45 -1.95 16.44 10.72
CA LEU A 45 -0.56 16.90 10.77
C LEU A 45 -0.28 17.99 9.74
N ALA A 46 -0.77 17.80 8.51
CA ALA A 46 -0.59 18.70 7.38
C ALA A 46 -1.80 18.61 6.45
N SER A 47 -2.07 19.67 5.69
CA SER A 47 -3.17 19.76 4.73
C SER A 47 -2.76 20.56 3.51
N GLY A 48 -3.53 20.45 2.42
CA GLY A 48 -3.36 21.26 1.21
C GLY A 48 -2.47 20.63 0.14
N LEU A 49 -2.08 19.35 0.30
CA LEU A 49 -1.49 18.57 -0.77
C LEU A 49 -2.52 18.27 -1.86
N GLN A 50 -2.08 17.99 -3.11
CA GLN A 50 -3.00 17.90 -4.24
C GLN A 50 -2.85 16.62 -5.05
N GLY A 51 -3.94 15.84 -5.14
CA GLY A 51 -3.96 14.56 -5.87
C GLY A 51 -3.06 13.51 -5.23
N THR A 52 -3.09 13.44 -3.90
CA THR A 52 -2.23 12.57 -3.10
C THR A 52 -2.66 11.11 -3.17
N LEU A 53 -1.68 10.22 -3.36
CA LEU A 53 -1.87 8.77 -3.38
C LEU A 53 -0.88 8.08 -2.43
N GLY A 54 0.26 7.62 -2.94
CA GLY A 54 1.27 6.91 -2.18
C GLY A 54 2.18 7.81 -1.35
N SER A 55 2.83 7.22 -0.36
CA SER A 55 3.83 7.90 0.45
C SER A 55 4.81 6.91 1.07
N THR A 56 5.97 7.41 1.49
CA THR A 56 6.99 6.60 2.17
C THR A 56 7.72 7.42 3.22
N VAL A 57 8.39 6.75 4.14
CA VAL A 57 9.36 7.38 5.05
C VAL A 57 10.72 7.39 4.38
N GLY A 58 11.27 8.57 4.16
CA GLY A 58 12.59 8.73 3.53
C GLY A 58 13.76 8.48 4.48
N PRO A 59 14.99 8.48 3.96
CA PRO A 59 16.20 8.18 4.72
C PRO A 59 16.53 9.23 5.80
N ASP A 60 15.90 10.38 5.78
CA ASP A 60 15.99 11.45 6.79
C ASP A 60 14.87 11.38 7.84
N GLY A 61 14.01 10.35 7.78
CA GLY A 61 12.89 10.15 8.69
C GLY A 61 11.67 11.03 8.42
N ALA A 62 11.65 11.81 7.33
CA ALA A 62 10.49 12.56 6.91
C ALA A 62 9.54 11.72 6.05
N LEU A 63 8.28 12.16 5.93
CA LEU A 63 7.35 11.58 4.97
C LEU A 63 7.55 12.21 3.59
N TYR A 64 7.52 11.38 2.56
CA TYR A 64 7.51 11.79 1.17
C TYR A 64 6.20 11.36 0.56
N VAL A 65 5.44 12.31 0.05
CA VAL A 65 4.07 12.12 -0.45
C VAL A 65 4.04 12.52 -1.92
N VAL A 66 3.49 11.69 -2.78
CA VAL A 66 3.29 12.05 -4.18
C VAL A 66 2.07 12.95 -4.32
N GLU A 67 2.16 13.94 -5.22
CA GLU A 67 1.09 14.87 -5.57
C GLU A 67 0.84 14.81 -7.09
N GLY A 68 -0.11 13.96 -7.47
CA GLY A 68 -0.43 13.70 -8.88
C GLY A 68 -0.86 14.95 -9.64
N THR A 69 -1.71 15.78 -9.05
CA THR A 69 -2.19 17.02 -9.69
C THR A 69 -1.06 17.98 -10.03
N LEU A 70 -0.03 18.05 -9.19
CA LEU A 70 1.11 18.96 -9.38
C LEU A 70 2.31 18.30 -10.09
N GLY A 71 2.29 16.97 -10.25
CA GLY A 71 3.43 16.23 -10.81
C GLY A 71 4.69 16.38 -9.95
N GLN A 72 4.56 16.23 -8.63
CA GLN A 72 5.65 16.45 -7.69
C GLN A 72 5.65 15.48 -6.52
N ILE A 73 6.72 15.53 -5.74
CA ILE A 73 6.87 14.85 -4.46
C ILE A 73 7.01 15.94 -3.38
N ALA A 74 6.10 15.93 -2.42
CA ALA A 74 6.19 16.75 -1.23
C ALA A 74 6.97 16.00 -0.13
N ARG A 75 7.77 16.74 0.64
CA ARG A 75 8.41 16.29 1.88
C ARG A 75 7.68 16.93 3.07
N VAL A 76 7.17 16.11 3.96
CA VAL A 76 6.41 16.55 5.15
C VAL A 76 7.20 16.17 6.41
N ASP A 77 7.51 17.15 7.25
CA ASP A 77 8.16 16.91 8.54
C ASP A 77 7.17 16.25 9.50
N PRO A 78 7.44 15.05 10.05
CA PRO A 78 6.47 14.29 10.84
C PRO A 78 6.20 14.89 12.24
N ARG A 79 7.00 15.86 12.68
CA ARG A 79 6.83 16.54 13.98
C ARG A 79 6.06 17.84 13.86
N THR A 80 6.31 18.59 12.79
CA THR A 80 5.80 19.96 12.63
C THR A 80 4.71 20.09 11.57
N GLY A 81 4.57 19.09 10.66
CA GLY A 81 3.70 19.16 9.51
C GLY A 81 4.21 20.11 8.41
N LYS A 82 5.41 20.67 8.53
CA LYS A 82 5.96 21.56 7.51
C LYS A 82 6.12 20.83 6.19
N ILE A 83 5.46 21.35 5.15
CA ILE A 83 5.54 20.86 3.77
C ILE A 83 6.64 21.61 3.02
N SER A 84 7.39 20.91 2.19
CA SER A 84 8.31 21.46 1.20
C SER A 84 8.36 20.56 -0.03
N THR A 85 8.57 21.14 -1.21
CA THR A 85 8.75 20.35 -2.44
C THR A 85 10.11 19.67 -2.42
N PHE A 86 10.13 18.35 -2.65
CA PHE A 86 11.35 17.56 -2.80
C PHE A 86 11.80 17.47 -4.25
N ALA A 87 10.87 17.15 -5.17
CA ALA A 87 11.10 17.12 -6.61
C ALA A 87 9.81 17.45 -7.37
N SER A 88 9.92 18.09 -8.54
CA SER A 88 8.79 18.50 -9.37
C SER A 88 9.12 18.35 -10.86
N GLY A 89 8.08 18.32 -11.72
CA GLY A 89 8.23 18.11 -13.17
C GLY A 89 7.98 16.66 -13.61
N LEU A 90 7.37 15.84 -12.75
CA LEU A 90 6.81 14.55 -13.12
C LEU A 90 5.54 14.75 -13.98
N PRO A 91 5.11 13.73 -14.75
CA PRO A 91 3.83 13.76 -15.44
C PRO A 91 2.67 14.03 -14.46
N GLN A 92 1.79 14.95 -14.83
CA GLN A 92 0.64 15.31 -14.00
C GLN A 92 -0.56 14.41 -14.29
N THR A 93 -1.48 14.33 -13.34
CA THR A 93 -2.81 13.73 -13.53
C THR A 93 -3.49 14.33 -14.76
N LEU A 94 -3.99 13.49 -15.64
CA LEU A 94 -4.80 13.94 -16.77
C LEU A 94 -6.17 14.41 -16.29
N SER A 95 -6.59 15.60 -16.70
CA SER A 95 -7.89 16.17 -16.30
C SER A 95 -9.08 15.32 -16.77
N SER A 96 -8.92 14.55 -17.85
CA SER A 96 -9.91 13.59 -18.37
C SER A 96 -10.06 12.36 -17.48
N VAL A 97 -9.04 12.01 -16.70
CA VAL A 97 -9.01 10.83 -15.84
C VAL A 97 -9.28 11.19 -14.37
N GLY A 98 -8.76 12.31 -13.91
CA GLY A 98 -8.98 12.85 -12.56
C GLY A 98 -8.15 12.18 -11.46
N ILE A 99 -7.40 11.12 -11.77
CA ILE A 99 -6.49 10.39 -10.87
C ILE A 99 -5.26 9.94 -11.67
N GLY A 100 -4.15 9.61 -11.02
CA GLY A 100 -2.91 9.19 -11.67
C GLY A 100 -1.81 10.26 -11.62
N GLY A 101 -0.88 10.24 -12.55
CA GLY A 101 0.41 10.90 -12.40
C GLY A 101 1.30 10.09 -11.44
N PRO A 102 2.11 10.72 -10.58
CA PRO A 102 2.81 10.03 -9.51
C PRO A 102 1.84 9.32 -8.56
N THR A 103 1.98 8.00 -8.40
CA THR A 103 1.09 7.18 -7.56
C THR A 103 1.78 6.60 -6.33
N ASP A 104 3.09 6.37 -6.41
CA ASP A 104 3.86 5.91 -5.24
C ASP A 104 5.31 6.37 -5.31
N VAL A 105 5.99 6.39 -4.18
CA VAL A 105 7.40 6.76 -4.05
C VAL A 105 8.10 5.85 -3.05
N VAL A 106 9.30 5.38 -3.41
CA VAL A 106 10.15 4.58 -2.53
C VAL A 106 11.59 5.04 -2.61
N PHE A 107 12.39 4.68 -1.60
CA PHE A 107 13.83 4.93 -1.59
C PHE A 107 14.62 3.61 -1.69
N VAL A 108 15.65 3.62 -2.55
CA VAL A 108 16.71 2.62 -2.56
C VAL A 108 17.99 3.34 -2.13
N GLY A 109 18.43 3.10 -0.91
CA GLY A 109 19.45 3.91 -0.26
C GLY A 109 19.00 5.36 -0.10
N ARG A 110 19.64 6.30 -0.77
CA ARG A 110 19.27 7.73 -0.75
C ARG A 110 18.60 8.21 -2.03
N THR A 111 18.40 7.34 -3.00
CA THR A 111 17.78 7.67 -4.28
C THR A 111 16.29 7.37 -4.24
N ALA A 112 15.46 8.35 -4.57
CA ALA A 112 14.02 8.19 -4.70
C ALA A 112 13.66 7.65 -6.08
N TYR A 113 12.65 6.79 -6.11
CA TYR A 113 12.01 6.26 -7.32
C TYR A 113 10.52 6.48 -7.20
N VAL A 114 9.91 6.86 -8.30
CA VAL A 114 8.48 7.23 -8.37
C VAL A 114 7.78 6.32 -9.35
N LEU A 115 6.66 5.77 -8.93
CA LEU A 115 5.73 5.07 -9.79
C LEU A 115 4.77 6.09 -10.40
N VAL A 116 4.56 6.03 -11.72
CA VAL A 116 3.67 6.93 -12.47
C VAL A 116 2.70 6.08 -13.27
N THR A 117 1.42 6.46 -13.30
CA THR A 117 0.37 5.74 -14.03
C THR A 117 -0.70 6.67 -14.60
N LEU A 118 -1.48 6.17 -15.54
CA LEU A 118 -2.65 6.85 -16.15
C LEU A 118 -2.29 8.17 -16.85
N VAL A 119 -1.10 8.22 -17.47
CA VAL A 119 -0.59 9.40 -18.19
C VAL A 119 -0.23 9.12 -19.64
N SER A 120 -0.46 7.91 -20.11
CA SER A 120 -0.10 7.42 -21.44
C SER A 120 -1.13 7.75 -22.52
N SER A 121 -0.78 7.43 -23.76
CA SER A 121 -1.53 7.86 -24.95
C SER A 121 -2.90 7.20 -25.12
N ASP A 122 -3.11 6.03 -24.58
CA ASP A 122 -4.42 5.34 -24.54
C ASP A 122 -5.49 6.12 -23.75
N LEU A 123 -5.05 6.97 -22.81
CA LEU A 123 -5.91 7.86 -22.03
C LEU A 123 -5.85 9.32 -22.49
N GLY A 124 -5.19 9.59 -23.61
CA GLY A 124 -5.02 10.94 -24.17
C GLY A 124 -3.84 11.72 -23.58
N GLY A 125 -2.96 11.06 -22.83
CA GLY A 125 -1.70 11.61 -22.34
C GLY A 125 -0.56 11.51 -23.36
N ASN A 126 0.63 11.87 -22.96
CA ASN A 126 1.85 11.81 -23.77
C ASN A 126 3.08 11.40 -22.96
N SER A 127 2.86 10.83 -21.79
CA SER A 127 3.92 10.44 -20.87
C SER A 127 3.95 8.91 -20.69
N ILE A 128 4.92 8.40 -19.97
CA ILE A 128 5.15 6.98 -19.77
C ILE A 128 4.58 6.54 -18.42
N ASP A 129 3.75 5.51 -18.44
CA ASP A 129 3.35 4.78 -17.24
C ASP A 129 4.50 3.84 -16.82
N GLY A 130 5.11 4.08 -15.66
CA GLY A 130 6.27 3.30 -15.26
C GLY A 130 7.05 3.86 -14.07
N ILE A 131 8.35 3.54 -14.00
CA ILE A 131 9.20 3.94 -12.88
C ILE A 131 10.17 5.04 -13.32
N TYR A 132 10.19 6.12 -12.56
CA TYR A 132 11.06 7.28 -12.72
C TYR A 132 12.04 7.36 -11.54
N ARG A 133 13.35 7.45 -11.82
CA ARG A 133 14.37 7.75 -10.81
C ARG A 133 14.51 9.27 -10.68
N VAL A 134 14.55 9.75 -9.45
CA VAL A 134 14.81 11.18 -9.16
C VAL A 134 16.32 11.42 -9.19
N ASP A 135 16.80 12.19 -10.15
CA ASP A 135 18.21 12.55 -10.32
C ASP A 135 18.52 13.94 -9.75
N GLY A 136 17.49 14.75 -9.53
CA GLY A 136 17.58 16.11 -8.99
C GLY A 136 16.19 16.70 -8.77
N PRO A 137 16.11 17.94 -8.28
CA PRO A 137 14.81 18.57 -7.93
C PRO A 137 13.82 18.65 -9.10
N ASN A 138 14.31 18.70 -10.36
CA ASN A 138 13.51 18.77 -11.57
C ASN A 138 14.07 17.85 -12.67
N GLN A 139 14.78 16.78 -12.28
CA GLN A 139 15.42 15.87 -13.21
C GLN A 139 15.05 14.43 -12.87
N PHE A 140 14.65 13.69 -13.91
CA PHE A 140 14.21 12.31 -13.78
C PHE A 140 14.75 11.46 -14.92
N THR A 141 15.11 10.21 -14.60
CA THR A 141 15.40 9.17 -15.59
C THR A 141 14.29 8.12 -15.55
N ILE A 142 13.69 7.81 -16.70
CA ILE A 142 12.75 6.69 -16.83
C ILE A 142 13.56 5.39 -16.74
N ILE A 143 13.22 4.57 -15.75
CA ILE A 143 13.87 3.28 -15.49
C ILE A 143 13.16 2.17 -16.25
N ALA A 144 11.82 2.23 -16.30
CA ALA A 144 11.02 1.19 -16.93
C ALA A 144 9.74 1.80 -17.51
N ASP A 145 9.40 1.42 -18.72
CA ASP A 145 8.12 1.67 -19.38
C ASP A 145 7.21 0.46 -19.14
N ILE A 146 6.43 0.52 -18.06
CA ILE A 146 5.53 -0.57 -17.68
C ILE A 146 4.28 -0.55 -18.56
N GLY A 147 3.79 0.64 -18.93
CA GLY A 147 2.66 0.75 -19.85
C GLY A 147 2.90 0.03 -21.17
N GLN A 148 4.06 0.25 -21.81
CA GLN A 148 4.40 -0.46 -23.05
C GLN A 148 4.61 -1.97 -22.81
N PHE A 149 5.18 -2.37 -21.66
CA PHE A 149 5.27 -3.78 -21.31
C PHE A 149 3.87 -4.40 -21.20
N ASN A 150 2.91 -3.71 -20.60
CA ASN A 150 1.54 -4.17 -20.42
C ASN A 150 0.82 -4.35 -21.75
N LEU A 151 0.95 -3.39 -22.67
CA LEU A 151 0.42 -3.49 -24.03
C LEU A 151 0.97 -4.71 -24.79
N ASN A 152 2.24 -5.04 -24.59
CA ASN A 152 2.89 -6.18 -25.24
C ASN A 152 2.60 -7.52 -24.53
N ASN A 153 2.12 -7.48 -23.29
CA ASN A 153 1.86 -8.64 -22.45
C ASN A 153 0.49 -8.53 -21.76
N PRO A 154 -0.62 -8.50 -22.52
CA PRO A 154 -1.96 -8.41 -21.95
C PRO A 154 -2.26 -9.64 -21.07
N PRO A 155 -3.16 -9.53 -20.09
CA PRO A 155 -3.59 -10.68 -19.31
C PRO A 155 -4.29 -11.71 -20.22
N THR A 156 -4.14 -13.00 -19.87
CA THR A 156 -4.78 -14.10 -20.62
C THR A 156 -6.29 -14.16 -20.42
N ILE A 157 -6.80 -13.60 -19.33
CA ILE A 157 -8.21 -13.51 -18.99
C ILE A 157 -8.60 -12.03 -19.05
N PRO A 158 -9.60 -11.64 -19.87
CA PRO A 158 -10.08 -10.25 -19.90
C PRO A 158 -10.87 -9.95 -18.62
N PHE A 159 -10.64 -8.77 -18.04
CA PHE A 159 -11.40 -8.27 -16.89
C PHE A 159 -12.47 -7.27 -17.35
N PRO A 160 -13.61 -7.17 -16.64
CA PRO A 160 -14.74 -6.31 -17.08
C PRO A 160 -14.42 -4.82 -17.18
N PHE A 161 -13.43 -4.37 -16.43
CA PHE A 161 -12.97 -2.99 -16.42
C PHE A 161 -11.45 -2.98 -16.30
N PHE A 162 -10.76 -2.56 -17.37
CA PHE A 162 -9.31 -2.44 -17.33
C PHE A 162 -8.80 -1.34 -18.26
N VAL A 163 -7.60 -0.87 -17.98
CA VAL A 163 -6.83 0.07 -18.78
C VAL A 163 -5.68 -0.71 -19.41
N ASP A 164 -5.51 -0.65 -20.72
CA ASP A 164 -4.54 -1.48 -21.46
C ASP A 164 -3.10 -1.31 -20.96
N THR A 165 -2.74 -0.10 -20.57
CA THR A 165 -1.43 0.21 -19.96
C THR A 165 -1.34 -0.15 -18.48
N GLY A 166 -2.45 -0.59 -17.87
CA GLY A 166 -2.56 -0.94 -16.44
C GLY A 166 -2.81 0.25 -15.53
N VAL A 167 -3.12 -0.05 -14.26
CA VAL A 167 -3.16 0.94 -13.17
C VAL A 167 -2.12 0.54 -12.15
N LEU A 168 -0.94 1.15 -12.25
CA LEU A 168 0.19 0.88 -11.38
C LEU A 168 -0.08 1.54 -10.03
N TYR A 169 -0.30 0.71 -8.98
CA TYR A 169 -0.83 1.22 -7.73
C TYR A 169 0.24 1.48 -6.67
N ALA A 170 1.08 0.49 -6.37
CA ALA A 170 2.10 0.58 -5.35
C ALA A 170 3.41 -0.08 -5.77
N MET A 171 4.50 0.34 -5.16
CA MET A 171 5.85 -0.16 -5.43
C MET A 171 6.61 -0.41 -4.14
N GLN A 172 7.38 -1.51 -4.08
CA GLN A 172 8.26 -1.81 -2.95
C GLN A 172 9.65 -2.23 -3.43
N PRO A 173 10.74 -1.81 -2.77
CA PRO A 173 12.08 -2.32 -3.05
C PRO A 173 12.15 -3.84 -2.84
N TYR A 174 12.72 -4.54 -3.82
CA TYR A 174 12.83 -5.99 -3.81
C TYR A 174 14.05 -6.47 -4.60
N ARG A 175 14.97 -7.21 -3.95
CA ARG A 175 16.14 -7.87 -4.58
C ARG A 175 16.93 -7.00 -5.56
N GLY A 176 17.21 -5.74 -5.19
CA GLY A 176 17.93 -4.80 -6.04
C GLY A 176 17.11 -4.25 -7.21
N GLY A 177 15.81 -4.27 -7.09
CA GLY A 177 14.80 -3.68 -7.97
C GLY A 177 13.53 -3.42 -7.20
N PHE A 178 12.38 -3.67 -7.84
CA PHE A 178 11.06 -3.36 -7.29
C PHE A 178 10.06 -4.49 -7.56
N LEU A 179 9.08 -4.63 -6.66
CA LEU A 179 7.78 -5.21 -6.98
C LEU A 179 6.79 -4.07 -7.19
N VAL A 180 5.94 -4.23 -8.19
CA VAL A 180 4.90 -3.25 -8.56
C VAL A 180 3.57 -3.98 -8.66
N THR A 181 2.52 -3.46 -8.02
CA THR A 181 1.15 -3.95 -8.20
C THR A 181 0.49 -3.24 -9.37
N ASP A 182 -0.20 -4.00 -10.21
CA ASP A 182 -1.04 -3.51 -11.30
C ASP A 182 -2.49 -3.89 -10.99
N GLY A 183 -3.26 -2.90 -10.54
CA GLY A 183 -4.62 -3.12 -10.04
C GLY A 183 -5.61 -3.52 -11.12
N HIS A 184 -5.45 -3.06 -12.36
CA HIS A 184 -6.38 -3.39 -13.44
C HIS A 184 -6.01 -4.65 -14.21
N LEU A 185 -4.72 -4.95 -14.34
CA LEU A 185 -4.28 -6.20 -14.98
C LEU A 185 -4.10 -7.35 -13.97
N ASN A 186 -4.50 -7.12 -12.72
CA ASN A 186 -4.55 -8.10 -11.64
C ASN A 186 -3.27 -8.92 -11.47
N ARG A 187 -2.12 -8.22 -11.38
CA ARG A 187 -0.81 -8.88 -11.30
C ARG A 187 0.21 -8.09 -10.49
N VAL A 188 1.27 -8.77 -10.12
CA VAL A 188 2.48 -8.18 -9.54
C VAL A 188 3.62 -8.34 -10.52
N LEU A 189 4.31 -7.25 -10.78
CA LEU A 189 5.47 -7.19 -11.65
C LEU A 189 6.75 -7.10 -10.81
N SER A 190 7.84 -7.68 -11.30
CA SER A 190 9.20 -7.40 -10.84
C SER A 190 9.90 -6.53 -11.88
N VAL A 191 10.52 -5.44 -11.40
CA VAL A 191 11.26 -4.49 -12.24
C VAL A 191 12.66 -4.33 -11.68
N THR A 192 13.67 -4.63 -12.48
CA THR A 192 15.07 -4.41 -12.07
C THR A 192 15.46 -2.93 -12.19
N LEU A 193 16.53 -2.50 -11.50
CA LEU A 193 17.08 -1.14 -11.68
C LEU A 193 17.58 -0.88 -13.12
N GLY A 194 17.81 -1.92 -13.91
CA GLY A 194 18.14 -1.82 -15.34
C GLY A 194 16.92 -1.83 -16.27
N GLY A 195 15.70 -1.77 -15.74
CA GLY A 195 14.46 -1.66 -16.52
C GLY A 195 13.90 -2.98 -17.05
N LYS A 196 14.47 -4.15 -16.70
CA LYS A 196 13.89 -5.43 -17.09
C LYS A 196 12.63 -5.69 -16.26
N ILE A 197 11.51 -5.95 -16.95
CA ILE A 197 10.19 -6.21 -16.35
C ILE A 197 9.84 -7.69 -16.54
N SER A 198 9.19 -8.29 -15.55
CA SER A 198 8.59 -9.62 -15.63
C SER A 198 7.36 -9.73 -14.73
N VAL A 199 6.36 -10.52 -15.13
CA VAL A 199 5.24 -10.89 -14.26
C VAL A 199 5.73 -11.94 -13.27
N VAL A 200 5.54 -11.72 -11.99
CA VAL A 200 5.95 -12.65 -10.92
C VAL A 200 4.77 -13.32 -10.22
N GLU A 201 3.58 -12.74 -10.34
CA GLU A 201 2.32 -13.33 -9.90
C GLU A 201 1.17 -12.72 -10.71
N ALA A 202 0.20 -13.55 -11.11
CA ALA A 202 -1.03 -13.12 -11.76
C ALA A 202 -2.22 -13.73 -11.03
N PHE A 203 -3.27 -12.97 -10.88
CA PHE A 203 -4.43 -13.31 -10.09
C PHE A 203 -5.69 -13.27 -10.94
N ASP A 204 -6.77 -13.82 -10.41
CA ASP A 204 -8.13 -13.52 -10.86
C ASP A 204 -8.47 -12.06 -10.53
N ASP A 205 -9.72 -11.63 -10.75
CA ASP A 205 -10.17 -10.25 -10.48
C ASP A 205 -10.18 -9.95 -8.97
N ILE A 206 -9.05 -9.45 -8.45
CA ILE A 206 -8.83 -9.14 -7.02
C ILE A 206 -8.44 -7.68 -6.76
N VAL A 207 -8.02 -6.95 -7.78
CA VAL A 207 -7.52 -5.56 -7.71
C VAL A 207 -6.40 -5.41 -6.67
N PRO A 208 -5.17 -5.88 -6.97
CA PRO A 208 -4.02 -5.71 -6.08
C PRO A 208 -3.68 -4.23 -5.88
N THR A 209 -3.40 -3.86 -4.63
CA THR A 209 -3.11 -2.48 -4.21
C THR A 209 -1.79 -2.40 -3.45
N GLY A 210 -1.76 -1.89 -2.22
CA GLY A 210 -0.55 -1.76 -1.43
C GLY A 210 0.13 -3.09 -1.10
N LEU A 211 1.45 -3.09 -1.00
CA LEU A 211 2.21 -4.28 -0.63
C LEU A 211 3.34 -3.96 0.34
N THR A 212 3.81 -4.97 1.05
CA THR A 212 5.00 -4.92 1.90
C THR A 212 5.77 -6.23 1.82
N VAL A 213 7.09 -6.16 1.85
CA VAL A 213 7.98 -7.32 1.76
C VAL A 213 8.70 -7.51 3.10
N VAL A 214 8.72 -8.74 3.60
CA VAL A 214 9.43 -9.09 4.83
C VAL A 214 10.57 -10.07 4.56
N LEU A 215 11.36 -10.37 5.60
CA LEU A 215 12.46 -11.32 5.53
C LEU A 215 12.02 -12.65 4.90
N GLY A 216 12.86 -13.21 4.04
CA GLY A 216 12.60 -14.46 3.33
C GLY A 216 11.71 -14.29 2.10
N ASP A 217 11.60 -13.07 1.57
CA ASP A 217 10.87 -12.76 0.34
C ASP A 217 9.36 -13.06 0.40
N ILE A 218 8.77 -12.98 1.58
CA ILE A 218 7.32 -13.08 1.72
C ILE A 218 6.73 -11.70 1.46
N VAL A 219 5.83 -11.63 0.49
CA VAL A 219 5.04 -10.44 0.16
C VAL A 219 3.70 -10.55 0.87
N PHE A 220 3.31 -9.49 1.57
CA PHE A 220 1.94 -9.28 2.02
C PHE A 220 1.35 -8.17 1.14
N MET A 221 0.19 -8.43 0.56
CA MET A 221 -0.46 -7.55 -0.41
C MET A 221 -1.91 -7.35 -0.02
N ALA A 222 -2.36 -6.11 -0.10
CA ALA A 222 -3.76 -5.77 0.03
C ALA A 222 -4.47 -5.96 -1.31
N GLU A 223 -5.69 -6.45 -1.25
CA GLU A 223 -6.62 -6.60 -2.37
C GLU A 223 -7.84 -5.73 -2.11
N ALA A 224 -8.15 -4.84 -3.05
CA ALA A 224 -9.38 -4.04 -2.96
C ALA A 224 -10.62 -4.89 -3.21
N GLY A 225 -10.46 -6.01 -3.91
CA GLY A 225 -11.53 -6.84 -4.44
C GLY A 225 -12.20 -6.22 -5.68
N PRO A 226 -12.93 -7.02 -6.48
CA PRO A 226 -13.66 -6.53 -7.64
C PRO A 226 -14.74 -5.51 -7.25
N VAL A 227 -15.08 -4.62 -8.19
CA VAL A 227 -16.20 -3.68 -8.03
C VAL A 227 -17.50 -4.46 -7.76
N PRO A 228 -18.29 -4.11 -6.74
CA PRO A 228 -18.32 -2.87 -5.94
C PRO A 228 -17.48 -2.89 -4.64
N HIS A 229 -16.42 -3.63 -4.55
CA HIS A 229 -15.49 -3.67 -3.41
C HIS A 229 -16.18 -4.10 -2.09
N LEU A 230 -16.86 -5.22 -2.13
CA LEU A 230 -17.56 -5.75 -0.96
C LEU A 230 -16.57 -6.13 0.16
N PRO A 231 -16.96 -6.01 1.45
CA PRO A 231 -16.03 -6.27 2.58
C PRO A 231 -15.35 -7.64 2.53
N GLN A 232 -16.06 -8.69 2.14
CA GLN A 232 -15.52 -10.05 2.04
C GLN A 232 -14.46 -10.22 0.94
N ASN A 233 -14.40 -9.29 -0.01
CA ASN A 233 -13.44 -9.28 -1.12
C ASN A 233 -12.20 -8.43 -0.83
N GLY A 234 -12.26 -7.53 0.17
CA GLY A 234 -11.10 -6.82 0.66
C GLY A 234 -10.28 -7.72 1.57
N LYS A 235 -9.07 -8.08 1.14
CA LYS A 235 -8.23 -9.10 1.76
C LYS A 235 -6.80 -8.66 1.90
N ILE A 236 -6.09 -9.28 2.83
CA ILE A 236 -4.64 -9.36 2.81
C ILE A 236 -4.26 -10.78 2.43
N VAL A 237 -3.41 -10.92 1.42
CA VAL A 237 -2.82 -12.19 1.02
C VAL A 237 -1.32 -12.20 1.24
N ALA A 238 -0.76 -13.40 1.42
CA ALA A 238 0.68 -13.62 1.52
C ALA A 238 1.13 -14.61 0.46
N PHE A 239 2.21 -14.28 -0.24
CA PHE A 239 2.81 -15.15 -1.26
C PHE A 239 4.32 -14.93 -1.35
N ARG A 240 4.99 -15.79 -2.10
CA ARG A 240 6.38 -15.58 -2.54
C ARG A 240 6.38 -15.38 -4.06
N PRO A 241 7.09 -14.38 -4.59
CA PRO A 241 7.21 -14.19 -6.04
C PRO A 241 7.61 -15.48 -6.76
N ASN A 242 6.96 -15.75 -7.88
CA ASN A 242 7.11 -16.98 -8.67
C ASN A 242 6.73 -18.29 -7.93
N SER A 243 5.82 -18.23 -6.98
CA SER A 243 5.28 -19.37 -6.25
C SER A 243 3.77 -19.43 -6.44
N SER A 244 3.25 -20.54 -6.92
CA SER A 244 1.79 -20.75 -7.10
C SER A 244 0.99 -20.81 -5.79
N ASN A 245 1.62 -20.54 -4.64
CA ASN A 245 0.96 -20.60 -3.34
C ASN A 245 0.66 -19.19 -2.82
N VAL A 246 -0.58 -18.80 -2.93
CA VAL A 246 -1.13 -17.57 -2.31
C VAL A 246 -2.00 -17.97 -1.12
N ALA A 247 -1.78 -17.36 0.04
CA ALA A 247 -2.53 -17.64 1.26
C ALA A 247 -3.28 -16.39 1.72
N GLU A 248 -4.58 -16.51 1.97
CA GLU A 248 -5.36 -15.47 2.65
C GLU A 248 -4.89 -15.33 4.10
N VAL A 249 -4.63 -14.12 4.52
CA VAL A 249 -4.17 -13.75 5.89
C VAL A 249 -5.32 -13.18 6.69
N ALA A 250 -6.09 -12.26 6.12
CA ALA A 250 -7.26 -11.66 6.74
C ALA A 250 -8.20 -11.11 5.67
N SER A 251 -9.50 -11.04 5.97
CA SER A 251 -10.53 -10.47 5.09
C SER A 251 -11.64 -9.79 5.91
N GLY A 252 -12.45 -8.94 5.26
CA GLY A 252 -13.61 -8.33 5.90
C GLY A 252 -13.63 -6.81 5.96
N ALA A 253 -12.76 -6.11 5.20
CA ALA A 253 -12.78 -4.66 5.10
C ALA A 253 -12.76 -4.23 3.62
N SER A 254 -13.70 -3.39 3.21
CA SER A 254 -13.89 -2.95 1.81
C SER A 254 -12.70 -2.16 1.30
N LEU A 255 -12.36 -2.34 0.02
CA LEU A 255 -11.40 -1.51 -0.72
C LEU A 255 -10.12 -1.29 0.09
N LEU A 256 -9.39 -2.38 0.39
CA LEU A 256 -8.08 -2.24 1.03
C LEU A 256 -7.10 -1.61 0.05
N VAL A 257 -6.41 -0.57 0.51
CA VAL A 257 -5.54 0.26 -0.33
C VAL A 257 -4.07 0.20 0.08
N ASP A 258 -3.75 -0.12 1.32
CA ASP A 258 -2.36 -0.27 1.77
C ASP A 258 -2.23 -1.30 2.90
N VAL A 259 -1.03 -1.88 3.06
CA VAL A 259 -0.70 -2.85 4.10
C VAL A 259 0.74 -2.67 4.59
N LYS A 260 0.93 -2.58 5.91
CA LYS A 260 2.25 -2.40 6.55
C LYS A 260 2.35 -3.19 7.84
N PHE A 261 3.57 -3.59 8.20
CA PHE A 261 3.85 -4.10 9.55
C PHE A 261 4.08 -2.96 10.53
N GLY A 262 3.44 -3.07 11.69
CA GLY A 262 3.77 -2.24 12.84
C GLY A 262 5.03 -2.72 13.56
N LEU A 263 5.57 -1.88 14.46
CA LEU A 263 6.74 -2.25 15.28
C LEU A 263 6.43 -3.39 16.27
N ASP A 264 5.17 -3.65 16.55
CA ASP A 264 4.68 -4.79 17.35
C ASP A 264 4.66 -6.11 16.58
N GLY A 265 5.13 -6.11 15.32
CA GLY A 265 5.16 -7.27 14.42
C GLY A 265 3.79 -7.68 13.89
N ARG A 266 2.73 -6.90 14.13
CA ARG A 266 1.39 -7.14 13.60
C ARG A 266 1.18 -6.44 12.27
N LEU A 267 0.23 -6.95 11.49
CA LEU A 267 -0.11 -6.45 10.17
C LEU A 267 -1.28 -5.47 10.27
N TYR A 268 -1.12 -4.32 9.66
CA TYR A 268 -2.11 -3.24 9.60
C TYR A 268 -2.44 -2.94 8.14
N ALA A 269 -3.68 -2.56 7.87
CA ALA A 269 -4.10 -2.15 6.54
C ALA A 269 -4.99 -0.91 6.60
N LEU A 270 -5.09 -0.22 5.46
CA LEU A 270 -6.06 0.84 5.24
C LEU A 270 -7.20 0.33 4.38
N SER A 271 -8.42 0.50 4.87
CA SER A 271 -9.65 0.41 4.08
C SER A 271 -10.06 1.80 3.64
N GLN A 272 -10.32 2.02 2.37
CA GLN A 272 -10.91 3.28 1.91
C GLN A 272 -12.40 3.35 2.22
N GLY A 273 -13.02 2.20 2.49
CA GLY A 273 -14.43 2.05 2.80
C GLY A 273 -15.25 1.47 1.65
N PRO A 274 -16.58 1.37 1.80
CA PRO A 274 -17.47 0.86 0.76
C PRO A 274 -17.55 1.82 -0.44
N GLY A 275 -17.68 1.26 -1.63
CA GLY A 275 -17.91 2.02 -2.85
C GLY A 275 -19.21 2.83 -2.80
N VAL A 276 -19.29 3.89 -3.60
CA VAL A 276 -20.52 4.69 -3.76
C VAL A 276 -21.48 3.93 -4.68
N PRO A 277 -22.73 3.60 -4.23
CA PRO A 277 -23.68 2.91 -5.07
C PRO A 277 -23.96 3.66 -6.38
N GLY A 278 -23.82 2.97 -7.51
CA GLY A 278 -24.04 3.53 -8.85
C GLY A 278 -22.94 4.45 -9.38
N ALA A 279 -21.86 4.61 -8.67
CA ALA A 279 -20.69 5.31 -9.19
C ALA A 279 -20.00 4.51 -10.30
N ALA A 280 -19.26 5.21 -11.18
CA ALA A 280 -18.45 4.56 -12.20
C ALA A 280 -17.38 3.66 -11.57
N PRO A 281 -17.01 2.55 -12.21
CA PRO A 281 -15.86 1.75 -11.78
C PRO A 281 -14.61 2.61 -11.60
N GLY A 282 -13.80 2.35 -10.56
CA GLY A 282 -12.62 3.14 -10.22
C GLY A 282 -12.90 4.45 -9.47
N SER A 283 -14.17 4.76 -9.18
CA SER A 283 -14.53 5.89 -8.31
C SER A 283 -14.01 5.67 -6.89
N PRO A 284 -13.62 6.75 -6.16
CA PRO A 284 -13.29 6.66 -4.74
C PRO A 284 -14.45 6.10 -3.91
N ALA A 285 -14.15 5.57 -2.74
CA ALA A 285 -15.14 5.12 -1.76
C ALA A 285 -16.02 6.26 -1.25
N GLN A 286 -17.00 5.93 -0.42
CA GLN A 286 -17.82 6.93 0.26
C GLN A 286 -16.94 7.81 1.16
N PRO A 287 -17.17 9.14 1.17
CA PRO A 287 -16.44 10.03 2.09
C PRO A 287 -16.62 9.62 3.55
N ASN A 288 -15.55 9.78 4.35
CA ASN A 288 -15.55 9.49 5.79
C ASN A 288 -15.96 8.06 6.15
N SER A 289 -15.69 7.09 5.30
CA SER A 289 -16.00 5.67 5.54
C SER A 289 -14.77 4.78 5.64
N GLY A 290 -13.58 5.37 5.48
CA GLY A 290 -12.32 4.63 5.59
C GLY A 290 -11.92 4.31 7.02
N ALA A 291 -11.01 3.35 7.17
CA ALA A 291 -10.56 2.86 8.46
C ALA A 291 -9.09 2.40 8.45
N LEU A 292 -8.43 2.56 9.60
CA LEU A 292 -7.20 1.82 9.93
C LEU A 292 -7.60 0.52 10.63
N VAL A 293 -7.21 -0.61 10.06
CA VAL A 293 -7.53 -1.92 10.57
C VAL A 293 -6.27 -2.72 10.90
N ARG A 294 -6.37 -3.66 11.84
CA ARG A 294 -5.31 -4.60 12.20
C ARG A 294 -5.77 -6.02 11.93
N ALA A 295 -4.94 -6.81 11.26
CA ALA A 295 -5.21 -8.22 11.03
C ALA A 295 -5.06 -9.02 12.32
N ASN A 296 -6.02 -9.92 12.58
CA ASN A 296 -6.05 -10.85 13.69
C ASN A 296 -5.57 -12.25 13.24
N LEU A 297 -5.12 -13.07 14.19
CA LEU A 297 -4.65 -14.44 13.91
C LEU A 297 -5.77 -15.38 13.43
N ASP A 298 -7.03 -15.04 13.67
CA ASP A 298 -8.19 -15.80 13.21
C ASP A 298 -8.65 -15.45 11.78
N GLY A 299 -7.93 -14.52 11.11
CA GLY A 299 -8.21 -14.08 9.75
C GLY A 299 -9.25 -12.95 9.65
N THR A 300 -9.64 -12.35 10.76
CA THR A 300 -10.52 -11.16 10.80
C THR A 300 -9.73 -9.87 10.95
N PHE A 301 -10.43 -8.71 10.91
CA PHE A 301 -9.86 -7.41 11.23
C PHE A 301 -10.42 -6.83 12.54
N THR A 302 -9.55 -6.16 13.29
CA THR A 302 -9.94 -5.21 14.33
C THR A 302 -9.87 -3.81 13.76
N PHE A 303 -10.98 -3.07 13.79
CA PHE A 303 -11.04 -1.67 13.40
C PHE A 303 -10.49 -0.81 14.56
N LEU A 304 -9.43 -0.07 14.29
CA LEU A 304 -8.72 0.76 15.29
C LEU A 304 -9.14 2.23 15.23
N VAL A 305 -9.36 2.72 14.01
CA VAL A 305 -9.81 4.07 13.72
C VAL A 305 -10.79 4.00 12.56
N ASP A 306 -11.94 4.62 12.72
CA ASP A 306 -13.00 4.72 11.72
C ASP A 306 -13.16 6.16 11.23
N ASN A 307 -14.03 6.37 10.24
CA ASN A 307 -14.40 7.67 9.71
C ASN A 307 -13.22 8.46 9.10
N ILE A 308 -12.21 7.76 8.57
CA ILE A 308 -11.12 8.40 7.83
C ILE A 308 -11.64 8.77 6.44
N ASN A 309 -11.42 10.02 6.02
CA ASN A 309 -11.87 10.47 4.71
C ASN A 309 -10.92 10.02 3.60
N LEU A 310 -11.35 9.06 2.78
CA LEU A 310 -10.64 8.57 1.58
C LEU A 310 -9.12 8.32 1.80
N PRO A 311 -8.73 7.46 2.75
CA PRO A 311 -7.31 7.18 2.99
C PRO A 311 -6.68 6.45 1.80
N THR A 312 -5.40 6.72 1.53
CA THR A 312 -4.67 6.17 0.36
C THR A 312 -3.36 5.48 0.72
N SER A 313 -2.63 5.94 1.73
CA SER A 313 -1.33 5.39 2.08
C SER A 313 -1.07 5.40 3.59
N LEU A 314 -0.37 4.38 4.08
CA LEU A 314 -0.04 4.14 5.48
C LEU A 314 1.47 4.04 5.67
N ASN A 315 2.00 4.79 6.64
CA ASN A 315 3.36 4.62 7.10
C ASN A 315 3.43 4.65 8.64
N PHE A 316 4.44 4.03 9.22
CA PHE A 316 4.70 4.08 10.65
C PHE A 316 6.04 4.75 10.94
N ILE A 317 6.04 5.67 11.91
CA ILE A 317 7.25 6.22 12.52
C ILE A 317 7.10 6.06 14.03
N GLY A 318 7.89 5.19 14.63
CA GLY A 318 7.68 4.81 16.04
C GLY A 318 6.29 4.21 16.25
N ASN A 319 5.61 4.60 17.34
CA ASN A 319 4.24 4.16 17.67
C ASN A 319 3.13 5.02 17.01
N THR A 320 3.44 5.71 15.93
CA THR A 320 2.51 6.60 15.26
C THR A 320 2.28 6.15 13.81
N ALA A 321 1.03 5.99 13.41
CA ALA A 321 0.66 5.84 12.01
C ALA A 321 0.48 7.21 11.36
N TYR A 322 0.98 7.35 10.15
CA TYR A 322 0.78 8.49 9.27
C TYR A 322 -0.03 8.02 8.08
N ILE A 323 -1.19 8.63 7.88
CA ILE A 323 -2.15 8.27 6.85
C ILE A 323 -2.30 9.45 5.90
N VAL A 324 -2.03 9.21 4.62
CA VAL A 324 -2.33 10.17 3.55
C VAL A 324 -3.75 9.93 3.07
N THR A 325 -4.47 11.00 2.73
CA THR A 325 -5.82 10.93 2.20
C THR A 325 -5.89 11.52 0.80
N LEU A 326 -6.80 11.06 -0.02
CA LEU A 326 -7.01 11.58 -1.39
C LEU A 326 -7.36 13.08 -1.41
N THR A 327 -7.89 13.60 -0.29
CA THR A 327 -8.24 15.02 -0.12
C THR A 327 -7.05 15.92 0.22
N GLY A 328 -5.84 15.36 0.35
CA GLY A 328 -4.60 16.12 0.55
C GLY A 328 -4.23 16.37 2.00
N ASP A 329 -4.80 15.60 2.93
CA ASP A 329 -4.41 15.62 4.33
C ASP A 329 -3.39 14.54 4.65
N VAL A 330 -2.50 14.83 5.58
CA VAL A 330 -1.68 13.84 6.29
C VAL A 330 -2.19 13.77 7.72
N LEU A 331 -2.77 12.64 8.07
CA LEU A 331 -3.27 12.39 9.42
C LEU A 331 -2.17 11.71 10.26
N LYS A 332 -2.19 12.02 11.55
CA LYS A 332 -1.33 11.42 12.56
C LYS A 332 -2.21 10.66 13.55
N VAL A 333 -1.99 9.36 13.67
CA VAL A 333 -2.65 8.48 14.62
C VAL A 333 -1.64 8.03 15.65
N ASN A 334 -1.76 8.52 16.88
CA ASN A 334 -0.85 8.17 17.97
C ASN A 334 -1.32 6.92 18.70
N ASP A 335 -0.39 6.25 19.39
CA ASP A 335 -0.65 5.12 20.27
C ASP A 335 -1.33 3.93 19.57
N VAL A 336 -0.87 3.63 18.33
CA VAL A 336 -1.42 2.52 17.53
C VAL A 336 -1.05 1.16 18.10
N PHE A 337 0.19 1.02 18.64
CA PHE A 337 0.69 -0.25 19.14
C PHE A 337 0.55 -0.32 20.66
N HIS A 338 -0.01 -1.43 21.12
CA HIS A 338 0.01 -1.80 22.53
C HIS A 338 1.00 -2.94 22.70
N PHE A 339 2.17 -2.62 23.25
CA PHE A 339 3.15 -3.64 23.63
C PHE A 339 2.70 -4.28 24.96
N PHE A 340 2.50 -5.59 24.97
CA PHE A 340 2.21 -6.40 26.16
C PHE A 340 3.47 -7.05 26.71
#